data_b78d0b244714b9810425ce1d799ae7ed
#
_entry.id   b78d0b244714b9810425ce1d799ae7ed
#
_cell.length_a   1.000
_cell.length_b   1.000
_cell.length_c   1.000
_cell.angle_alpha   90.00
_cell.angle_beta   90.00
_cell.angle_gamma   90.00
#
_symmetry.space_group_name_H-M   'P 1'
#
loop_
_entity.id
_entity.type
_entity.pdbx_description
1 polymer ?
#
loop_
_entity_poly.entity_id
_entity_poly.type
_entity_poly.pdbx_seq_one_letter_code
_entity_poly.pdbx_strand_id
1 'polypeptide(L)'
;PTSAPPCPSSTRVKDPRATHNCWAYKVGEQFRYNDDGEPSSTAGKPIYSAISSSGIDMVMVVVIRYFGGIKLGTGGLVRAYGGVAAECLKDAPTCLVKPKARVGMEVPFDLLGTVYNQLQHFHAEDIKQDYDTGKDGTVVVMFKVEYEKIESLGSAVNSACSRKIELLQ
;
A
#
# COMPACT_ATOMS: atom_id res chain seq x y z
N PRO A 1 -8.04 12.55 15.57
CA PRO A 1 -7.87 12.67 14.13
C PRO A 1 -6.38 12.88 13.87
N THR A 2 -5.65 11.78 13.76
CA THR A 2 -4.24 11.76 13.38
C THR A 2 -4.20 11.27 11.94
N SER A 3 -4.07 12.23 11.02
CA SER A 3 -3.74 11.95 9.64
C SER A 3 -2.40 11.20 9.60
N ALA A 4 -2.37 10.04 8.95
CA ALA A 4 -1.13 9.34 8.68
C ALA A 4 -0.15 10.29 7.98
N PRO A 5 1.14 10.31 8.35
CA PRO A 5 2.11 11.17 7.69
C PRO A 5 2.17 10.81 6.20
N PRO A 6 2.31 11.81 5.31
CA PRO A 6 2.43 11.56 3.87
C PRO A 6 3.66 10.69 3.61
N CYS A 7 3.46 9.65 2.81
CA CYS A 7 4.56 8.79 2.35
C CYS A 7 5.63 9.66 1.67
N PRO A 8 6.89 9.64 2.09
CA PRO A 8 7.93 10.46 1.47
C PRO A 8 8.08 10.03 0.01
N SER A 9 7.97 10.98 -0.90
CA SER A 9 8.14 10.74 -2.34
C SER A 9 9.52 10.11 -2.58
N SER A 10 9.56 8.98 -3.27
CA SER A 10 10.74 8.16 -3.55
C SER A 10 11.94 8.89 -4.18
N THR A 11 11.73 10.09 -4.67
CA THR A 11 12.75 10.92 -5.38
C THR A 11 13.79 11.54 -4.45
N ARG A 12 13.57 11.59 -3.14
CA ARG A 12 14.47 12.23 -2.17
C ARG A 12 15.39 11.26 -1.42
N VAL A 13 15.23 9.96 -1.61
CA VAL A 13 15.96 8.97 -0.80
C VAL A 13 17.32 8.61 -1.38
N LYS A 14 17.56 8.83 -2.69
CA LYS A 14 18.85 8.55 -3.32
C LYS A 14 19.81 9.74 -3.16
N ASP A 15 21.06 9.46 -2.77
CA ASP A 15 22.14 10.46 -2.82
C ASP A 15 22.97 10.25 -4.11
N PRO A 16 22.96 11.20 -5.06
CA PRO A 16 23.74 11.10 -6.29
C PRO A 16 25.26 11.13 -6.06
N ARG A 17 25.72 11.54 -4.89
CA ARG A 17 27.16 11.55 -4.52
C ARG A 17 27.62 10.23 -3.92
N ALA A 18 26.68 9.34 -3.59
CA ALA A 18 27.00 8.03 -3.04
C ALA A 18 27.55 7.09 -4.11
N THR A 19 28.38 6.15 -3.69
CA THR A 19 28.92 5.11 -4.58
C THR A 19 27.83 4.15 -5.03
N HIS A 20 26.95 3.79 -4.12
CA HIS A 20 25.83 2.87 -4.38
C HIS A 20 24.58 3.29 -3.60
N ASN A 21 23.41 3.17 -4.25
CA ASN A 21 22.07 3.36 -3.66
C ASN A 21 21.29 2.07 -3.84
N CYS A 22 21.63 1.05 -3.06
CA CYS A 22 21.00 -0.27 -3.14
C CYS A 22 19.63 -0.25 -2.46
N TRP A 23 18.67 -0.96 -3.01
CA TRP A 23 17.31 -0.93 -2.47
C TRP A 23 16.58 -2.25 -2.64
N ALA A 24 15.56 -2.45 -1.80
CA ALA A 24 14.55 -3.47 -1.97
C ALA A 24 13.19 -2.95 -1.48
N TYR A 25 12.12 -3.49 -2.06
CA TYR A 25 10.76 -3.27 -1.55
C TYR A 25 9.96 -4.56 -1.49
N LYS A 26 8.92 -4.54 -0.65
CA LYS A 26 7.88 -5.55 -0.57
C LYS A 26 6.52 -4.87 -0.46
N VAL A 27 5.56 -5.30 -1.30
CA VAL A 27 4.17 -4.86 -1.30
C VAL A 27 3.30 -6.09 -1.55
N GLY A 28 2.72 -6.66 -0.51
CA GLY A 28 2.04 -7.94 -0.56
C GLY A 28 2.97 -9.04 -1.07
N GLU A 29 2.56 -9.74 -2.14
CA GLU A 29 3.36 -10.78 -2.77
C GLU A 29 4.40 -10.23 -3.76
N GLN A 30 4.34 -8.94 -4.07
CA GLN A 30 5.27 -8.32 -5.01
C GLN A 30 6.52 -7.81 -4.28
N PHE A 31 7.69 -8.12 -4.83
CA PHE A 31 8.96 -7.62 -4.35
C PHE A 31 9.94 -7.38 -5.49
N ARG A 32 10.85 -6.45 -5.30
CA ARG A 32 12.01 -6.25 -6.17
C ARG A 32 13.18 -5.73 -5.34
N TYR A 33 14.39 -5.93 -5.87
CA TYR A 33 15.62 -5.40 -5.28
C TYR A 33 16.63 -5.03 -6.37
N ASN A 34 17.60 -4.20 -6.00
CA ASN A 34 18.65 -3.74 -6.90
C ASN A 34 19.96 -3.55 -6.13
N ASP A 35 21.03 -4.05 -6.69
CA ASP A 35 22.38 -3.98 -6.10
C ASP A 35 23.12 -2.70 -6.47
N ASP A 36 22.63 -1.88 -7.42
CA ASP A 36 23.20 -0.59 -7.86
C ASP A 36 24.73 -0.60 -8.03
N GLY A 37 25.23 -1.59 -8.80
CA GLY A 37 26.66 -1.75 -9.09
C GLY A 37 27.48 -2.50 -8.06
N GLU A 38 26.90 -2.92 -6.93
CA GLU A 38 27.53 -3.92 -6.07
C GLU A 38 27.52 -5.33 -6.74
N PRO A 39 28.39 -6.25 -6.32
CA PRO A 39 28.35 -7.62 -6.83
C PRO A 39 26.97 -8.23 -6.67
N SER A 40 26.53 -9.00 -7.65
CA SER A 40 25.18 -9.57 -7.72
C SER A 40 24.76 -10.25 -6.41
N SER A 41 23.56 -9.91 -5.94
CA SER A 41 22.93 -10.46 -4.72
C SER A 41 23.68 -10.19 -3.40
N THR A 42 24.59 -9.21 -3.37
CA THR A 42 25.35 -8.87 -2.14
C THR A 42 24.75 -7.68 -1.39
N ALA A 43 23.86 -6.93 -2.00
CA ALA A 43 23.22 -5.74 -1.40
C ALA A 43 21.68 -5.83 -1.42
N GLY A 44 21.07 -5.80 -2.58
CA GLY A 44 19.62 -5.74 -2.71
C GLY A 44 18.91 -6.97 -2.13
N LYS A 45 19.43 -8.18 -2.37
CA LYS A 45 18.89 -9.42 -1.81
C LYS A 45 18.97 -9.48 -0.28
N PRO A 46 20.10 -9.13 0.39
CA PRO A 46 20.16 -9.00 1.84
C PRO A 46 19.17 -7.96 2.42
N ILE A 47 18.98 -6.81 1.76
CA ILE A 47 17.99 -5.81 2.16
C ILE A 47 16.57 -6.43 2.10
N TYR A 48 16.23 -7.12 1.00
CA TYR A 48 14.96 -7.82 0.87
C TYR A 48 14.76 -8.88 1.95
N SER A 49 15.80 -9.67 2.26
CA SER A 49 15.75 -10.67 3.34
C SER A 49 15.44 -10.03 4.70
N ALA A 50 16.02 -8.86 4.98
CA ALA A 50 15.73 -8.12 6.21
C ALA A 50 14.26 -7.65 6.25
N ILE A 51 13.71 -7.12 5.14
CA ILE A 51 12.30 -6.76 5.04
C ILE A 51 11.41 -7.99 5.28
N SER A 52 11.69 -9.10 4.62
CA SER A 52 10.90 -10.31 4.76
C SER A 52 10.90 -10.86 6.20
N SER A 53 12.05 -10.78 6.88
CA SER A 53 12.19 -11.24 8.27
C SER A 53 11.55 -10.30 9.29
N SER A 54 11.39 -9.01 8.97
CA SER A 54 10.78 -8.03 9.88
C SER A 54 9.26 -8.19 10.03
N GLY A 55 8.60 -8.88 9.10
CA GLY A 55 7.14 -8.97 9.03
C GLY A 55 6.45 -7.70 8.56
N ILE A 56 7.20 -6.63 8.24
CA ILE A 56 6.65 -5.37 7.74
C ILE A 56 6.34 -5.51 6.25
N ASP A 57 5.17 -5.05 5.85
CA ASP A 57 4.73 -5.00 4.46
C ASP A 57 4.58 -3.55 3.97
N MET A 58 4.37 -3.37 2.65
CA MET A 58 4.20 -2.06 2.00
C MET A 58 5.37 -1.12 2.31
N VAL A 59 6.59 -1.63 2.27
CA VAL A 59 7.83 -0.93 2.65
C VAL A 59 8.88 -1.01 1.55
N MET A 60 9.64 0.08 1.42
CA MET A 60 10.86 0.15 0.63
C MET A 60 12.01 0.58 1.53
N VAL A 61 13.13 -0.12 1.46
CA VAL A 61 14.37 0.22 2.15
C VAL A 61 15.44 0.56 1.12
N VAL A 62 16.10 1.69 1.34
CA VAL A 62 17.24 2.14 0.53
C VAL A 62 18.45 2.24 1.45
N VAL A 63 19.54 1.58 1.09
CA VAL A 63 20.82 1.67 1.79
C VAL A 63 21.81 2.41 0.91
N ILE A 64 22.26 3.53 1.42
CA ILE A 64 23.21 4.42 0.73
C ILE A 64 24.62 4.10 1.22
N ARG A 65 25.52 3.76 0.30
CA ARG A 65 26.90 3.43 0.63
C ARG A 65 27.88 4.40 0.00
N TYR A 66 28.79 4.87 0.83
CA TYR A 66 30.00 5.59 0.40
C TYR A 66 31.20 4.66 0.57
N PHE A 67 31.89 4.39 -0.53
CA PHE A 67 33.09 3.54 -0.49
C PHE A 67 34.28 4.31 0.12
N GLY A 68 34.77 3.83 1.24
CA GLY A 68 35.88 4.44 1.99
C GLY A 68 37.25 3.78 1.75
N GLY A 69 37.45 3.08 0.62
CA GLY A 69 38.74 2.45 0.27
C GLY A 69 38.93 1.01 0.76
N ILE A 70 38.10 0.53 1.70
CA ILE A 70 38.22 -0.83 2.24
C ILE A 70 37.26 -1.78 1.53
N LYS A 71 37.79 -2.85 0.91
CA LYS A 71 37.02 -3.91 0.27
C LYS A 71 36.47 -4.87 1.32
N LEU A 72 35.16 -4.92 1.49
CA LEU A 72 34.50 -5.79 2.49
C LEU A 72 34.42 -7.26 2.08
N GLY A 73 34.54 -7.55 0.78
CA GLY A 73 34.23 -8.87 0.19
C GLY A 73 32.73 -9.18 0.19
N THR A 74 32.33 -10.23 -0.51
CA THR A 74 30.92 -10.59 -0.70
C THR A 74 30.19 -10.86 0.63
N GLY A 75 30.80 -11.65 1.51
CA GLY A 75 30.22 -11.94 2.84
C GLY A 75 30.14 -10.72 3.75
N GLY A 76 31.10 -9.80 3.65
CA GLY A 76 31.07 -8.53 4.38
C GLY A 76 29.95 -7.60 3.89
N LEU A 77 29.76 -7.52 2.57
CA LEU A 77 28.69 -6.74 1.95
C LEU A 77 27.30 -7.27 2.38
N VAL A 78 27.08 -8.56 2.28
CA VAL A 78 25.81 -9.20 2.70
C VAL A 78 25.47 -8.85 4.15
N ARG A 79 26.44 -8.95 5.07
CA ARG A 79 26.23 -8.59 6.48
C ARG A 79 25.98 -7.11 6.67
N ALA A 80 26.72 -6.25 5.98
CA ALA A 80 26.57 -4.79 6.10
C ALA A 80 25.18 -4.33 5.62
N TYR A 81 24.78 -4.71 4.41
CA TYR A 81 23.49 -4.31 3.84
C TYR A 81 22.30 -4.90 4.59
N GLY A 82 22.35 -6.20 4.91
CA GLY A 82 21.29 -6.86 5.68
C GLY A 82 21.20 -6.35 7.11
N GLY A 83 22.34 -6.12 7.77
CA GLY A 83 22.41 -5.62 9.14
C GLY A 83 21.84 -4.20 9.28
N VAL A 84 22.27 -3.27 8.41
CA VAL A 84 21.75 -1.90 8.42
C VAL A 84 20.25 -1.85 8.11
N ALA A 85 19.79 -2.65 7.14
CA ALA A 85 18.38 -2.73 6.82
C ALA A 85 17.56 -3.29 7.99
N ALA A 86 18.03 -4.35 8.65
CA ALA A 86 17.34 -4.94 9.79
C ALA A 86 17.27 -3.97 10.99
N GLU A 87 18.36 -3.26 11.26
CA GLU A 87 18.38 -2.25 12.34
C GLU A 87 17.43 -1.09 12.07
N CYS A 88 17.40 -0.59 10.82
CA CYS A 88 16.47 0.46 10.43
C CYS A 88 15.00 0.03 10.58
N LEU A 89 14.67 -1.22 10.24
CA LEU A 89 13.31 -1.74 10.31
C LEU A 89 12.85 -2.03 11.74
N LYS A 90 13.77 -2.34 12.65
CA LYS A 90 13.46 -2.67 14.04
C LYS A 90 12.70 -1.56 14.76
N ASP A 91 13.11 -0.31 14.55
CA ASP A 91 12.53 0.86 15.19
C ASP A 91 11.64 1.69 14.24
N ALA A 92 11.30 1.15 13.07
CA ALA A 92 10.48 1.83 12.09
C ALA A 92 9.03 2.01 12.61
N PRO A 93 8.47 3.22 12.57
CA PRO A 93 7.07 3.41 12.91
C PRO A 93 6.17 2.71 11.89
N THR A 94 5.32 1.83 12.36
CA THR A 94 4.38 1.07 11.52
C THR A 94 2.95 1.38 11.88
N CYS A 95 2.04 1.21 10.91
CA CYS A 95 0.61 1.27 11.14
C CYS A 95 -0.06 0.04 10.53
N LEU A 96 -1.16 -0.40 11.14
CA LEU A 96 -1.95 -1.49 10.58
C LEU A 96 -2.77 -0.94 9.40
N VAL A 97 -2.49 -1.45 8.20
CA VAL A 97 -3.28 -1.14 7.00
C VAL A 97 -4.28 -2.27 6.79
N LYS A 98 -5.56 -1.97 6.96
CA LYS A 98 -6.62 -2.94 6.68
C LYS A 98 -6.82 -3.11 5.18
N PRO A 99 -6.99 -4.33 4.68
CA PRO A 99 -7.26 -4.57 3.27
C PRO A 99 -8.58 -3.92 2.87
N LYS A 100 -8.56 -3.18 1.75
CA LYS A 100 -9.74 -2.55 1.15
C LYS A 100 -10.09 -3.26 -0.13
N ALA A 101 -11.38 -3.53 -0.33
CA ALA A 101 -11.90 -4.06 -1.58
C ALA A 101 -12.56 -2.94 -2.40
N ARG A 102 -12.52 -3.09 -3.73
CA ARG A 102 -13.36 -2.32 -4.65
C ARG A 102 -14.71 -2.98 -4.73
N VAL A 103 -15.75 -2.19 -4.51
CA VAL A 103 -17.14 -2.64 -4.55
C VAL A 103 -17.94 -1.67 -5.40
N GLY A 104 -18.89 -2.17 -6.17
CA GLY A 104 -19.86 -1.38 -6.90
C GLY A 104 -21.27 -1.57 -6.36
N MET A 105 -22.14 -0.60 -6.59
CA MET A 105 -23.59 -0.69 -6.37
C MET A 105 -24.32 -0.04 -7.53
N GLU A 106 -25.39 -0.68 -8.02
CA GLU A 106 -26.34 -0.05 -8.92
C GLU A 106 -27.43 0.65 -8.10
N VAL A 107 -27.47 1.97 -8.16
CA VAL A 107 -28.27 2.83 -7.27
C VAL A 107 -29.25 3.65 -8.09
N PRO A 108 -30.56 3.64 -7.79
CA PRO A 108 -31.52 4.55 -8.36
C PRO A 108 -31.18 6.01 -8.03
N PHE A 109 -31.44 6.95 -8.94
CA PHE A 109 -31.08 8.36 -8.77
C PHE A 109 -31.72 8.99 -7.53
N ASP A 110 -32.92 8.59 -7.16
CA ASP A 110 -33.66 9.07 -5.99
C ASP A 110 -33.02 8.65 -4.66
N LEU A 111 -32.24 7.57 -4.65
CA LEU A 111 -31.58 7.03 -3.46
C LEU A 111 -30.10 7.41 -3.32
N LEU A 112 -29.53 8.11 -4.30
CA LEU A 112 -28.11 8.49 -4.30
C LEU A 112 -27.68 9.21 -3.02
N GLY A 113 -28.45 10.20 -2.57
CA GLY A 113 -28.12 10.94 -1.36
C GLY A 113 -28.06 10.06 -0.11
N THR A 114 -29.00 9.10 0.00
CA THR A 114 -29.04 8.14 1.12
C THR A 114 -27.82 7.22 1.08
N VAL A 115 -27.47 6.70 -0.09
CA VAL A 115 -26.31 5.83 -0.27
C VAL A 115 -25.00 6.58 0.03
N TYR A 116 -24.84 7.81 -0.47
CA TYR A 116 -23.66 8.63 -0.17
C TYR A 116 -23.48 8.87 1.33
N ASN A 117 -24.55 9.13 2.06
CA ASN A 117 -24.49 9.29 3.51
C ASN A 117 -23.94 8.00 4.18
N GLN A 118 -24.41 6.83 3.75
CA GLN A 118 -23.89 5.56 4.26
C GLN A 118 -22.42 5.36 3.88
N LEU A 119 -22.03 5.62 2.63
CA LEU A 119 -20.64 5.52 2.19
C LEU A 119 -19.69 6.40 3.02
N GLN A 120 -20.10 7.63 3.36
CA GLN A 120 -19.35 8.52 4.25
C GLN A 120 -19.24 7.94 5.67
N HIS A 121 -20.32 7.38 6.21
CA HIS A 121 -20.33 6.79 7.55
C HIS A 121 -19.36 5.59 7.65
N PHE A 122 -19.25 4.80 6.59
CA PHE A 122 -18.34 3.67 6.50
C PHE A 122 -16.93 4.05 6.02
N HIS A 123 -16.66 5.35 5.84
CA HIS A 123 -15.38 5.86 5.35
C HIS A 123 -14.94 5.26 4.01
N ALA A 124 -15.89 5.13 3.08
CA ALA A 124 -15.59 4.70 1.72
C ALA A 124 -14.72 5.73 1.00
N GLU A 125 -13.75 5.24 0.21
CA GLU A 125 -12.78 6.05 -0.52
C GLU A 125 -12.91 5.82 -2.03
N ASP A 126 -12.28 6.68 -2.83
CA ASP A 126 -12.25 6.57 -4.30
C ASP A 126 -13.65 6.40 -4.92
N ILE A 127 -14.64 7.15 -4.41
CA ILE A 127 -16.03 7.05 -4.90
C ILE A 127 -16.10 7.63 -6.31
N LYS A 128 -16.56 6.80 -7.25
CA LYS A 128 -16.76 7.14 -8.67
C LYS A 128 -18.17 6.79 -9.08
N GLN A 129 -18.75 7.60 -9.95
CA GLN A 129 -20.06 7.36 -10.55
C GLN A 129 -19.87 7.02 -12.03
N ASP A 130 -20.56 6.00 -12.48
CA ASP A 130 -20.65 5.62 -13.87
C ASP A 130 -22.13 5.63 -14.28
N TYR A 131 -22.45 6.54 -15.18
CA TYR A 131 -23.81 6.75 -15.69
C TYR A 131 -24.10 5.93 -16.95
N ASP A 132 -23.07 5.38 -17.58
CA ASP A 132 -23.19 4.70 -18.87
C ASP A 132 -23.47 3.20 -18.73
N THR A 133 -23.11 2.61 -17.60
CA THR A 133 -23.24 1.17 -17.33
C THR A 133 -24.49 0.79 -16.53
N GLY A 134 -25.17 1.76 -15.93
CA GLY A 134 -26.43 1.56 -15.21
C GLY A 134 -27.63 1.31 -16.14
N LYS A 135 -28.69 0.70 -15.60
CA LYS A 135 -30.00 0.63 -16.27
C LYS A 135 -30.65 2.01 -16.28
N ASP A 136 -31.68 2.18 -17.13
CA ASP A 136 -32.44 3.44 -17.16
C ASP A 136 -32.93 3.82 -15.75
N GLY A 137 -32.57 5.04 -15.33
CA GLY A 137 -32.89 5.57 -14.01
C GLY A 137 -31.97 5.15 -12.87
N THR A 138 -30.85 4.49 -13.18
CA THR A 138 -29.84 4.07 -12.18
C THR A 138 -28.44 4.58 -12.54
N VAL A 139 -27.55 4.56 -11.56
CA VAL A 139 -26.12 4.86 -11.72
C VAL A 139 -25.31 3.81 -10.98
N VAL A 140 -24.19 3.41 -11.53
CA VAL A 140 -23.25 2.52 -10.86
C VAL A 140 -22.28 3.36 -10.03
N VAL A 141 -22.28 3.16 -8.73
CA VAL A 141 -21.36 3.82 -7.79
C VAL A 141 -20.29 2.83 -7.40
N MET A 142 -19.04 3.12 -7.80
CA MET A 142 -17.85 2.34 -7.46
C MET A 142 -17.08 3.02 -6.33
N PHE A 143 -16.62 2.26 -5.34
CA PHE A 143 -15.89 2.79 -4.19
C PHE A 143 -14.96 1.74 -3.60
N LYS A 144 -14.08 2.18 -2.68
CA LYS A 144 -13.24 1.30 -1.86
C LYS A 144 -13.70 1.35 -0.41
N VAL A 145 -13.82 0.20 0.22
CA VAL A 145 -14.14 0.07 1.65
C VAL A 145 -13.32 -1.07 2.27
N GLU A 146 -13.07 -1.01 3.58
CA GLU A 146 -12.44 -2.10 4.32
C GLU A 146 -13.21 -3.41 4.10
N TYR A 147 -12.48 -4.49 3.78
CA TYR A 147 -13.10 -5.79 3.46
C TYR A 147 -14.09 -6.26 4.54
N GLU A 148 -13.72 -6.10 5.80
CA GLU A 148 -14.54 -6.50 6.95
C GLU A 148 -15.88 -5.72 7.07
N LYS A 149 -15.97 -4.55 6.44
CA LYS A 149 -17.14 -3.67 6.51
C LYS A 149 -18.13 -3.86 5.36
N ILE A 150 -17.83 -4.67 4.35
CA ILE A 150 -18.64 -4.83 3.14
C ILE A 150 -20.06 -5.30 3.49
N GLU A 151 -20.18 -6.36 4.29
CA GLU A 151 -21.49 -6.91 4.67
C GLU A 151 -22.30 -5.94 5.52
N SER A 152 -21.64 -5.27 6.47
CA SER A 152 -22.29 -4.27 7.32
C SER A 152 -22.77 -3.06 6.53
N LEU A 153 -21.98 -2.61 5.56
CA LEU A 153 -22.34 -1.54 4.63
C LEU A 153 -23.55 -1.94 3.78
N GLY A 154 -23.54 -3.15 3.19
CA GLY A 154 -24.65 -3.65 2.40
C GLY A 154 -25.95 -3.71 3.20
N SER A 155 -25.88 -4.18 4.44
CA SER A 155 -27.03 -4.23 5.35
C SER A 155 -27.53 -2.82 5.72
N ALA A 156 -26.63 -1.89 6.00
CA ALA A 156 -26.98 -0.50 6.33
C ALA A 156 -27.62 0.23 5.14
N VAL A 157 -27.09 0.06 3.93
CA VAL A 157 -27.65 0.64 2.71
C VAL A 157 -29.04 0.08 2.44
N ASN A 158 -29.23 -1.23 2.51
CA ASN A 158 -30.52 -1.87 2.28
C ASN A 158 -31.57 -1.40 3.30
N SER A 159 -31.19 -1.26 4.55
CA SER A 159 -32.07 -0.72 5.61
C SER A 159 -32.44 0.73 5.37
N ALA A 160 -31.46 1.57 5.02
CA ALA A 160 -31.67 3.00 4.80
C ALA A 160 -32.52 3.28 3.54
N CYS A 161 -32.35 2.47 2.49
CA CYS A 161 -33.06 2.62 1.22
C CYS A 161 -34.42 1.91 1.19
N SER A 162 -34.75 1.07 2.19
CA SER A 162 -35.94 0.22 2.22
C SER A 162 -36.09 -0.64 0.95
N ARG A 163 -35.01 -0.89 0.25
CA ARG A 163 -34.91 -1.68 -1.00
C ARG A 163 -33.64 -2.51 -0.98
N LYS A 164 -33.66 -3.66 -1.65
CA LYS A 164 -32.46 -4.47 -1.85
C LYS A 164 -31.59 -3.85 -2.95
N ILE A 165 -30.44 -3.34 -2.58
CA ILE A 165 -29.38 -2.89 -3.48
C ILE A 165 -28.29 -3.95 -3.47
N GLU A 166 -27.94 -4.48 -4.64
CA GLU A 166 -26.94 -5.54 -4.76
C GLU A 166 -25.53 -4.94 -4.88
N LEU A 167 -24.59 -5.56 -4.15
CA LEU A 167 -23.16 -5.25 -4.27
C LEU A 167 -22.60 -5.97 -5.48
N LEU A 168 -21.93 -5.23 -6.34
CA LEU A 168 -21.19 -5.73 -7.49
C LEU A 168 -19.71 -5.89 -7.07
N GLN A 169 -19.17 -7.09 -7.19
CA GLN A 169 -17.75 -7.39 -6.91
C GLN A 169 -16.97 -7.53 -8.19
#